data_2bebfb683302c68ecfc2ec4636c7f366
#
_entry.id   2bebfb683302c68ecfc2ec4636c7f366
#
_cell.length_a   1.000
_cell.length_b   1.000
_cell.length_c   1.000
_cell.angle_alpha   90.00
_cell.angle_beta   90.00
_cell.angle_gamma   90.00
#
_symmetry.space_group_name_H-M   'P 1'
#
loop_
_entity.id
_entity.type
_entity.pdbx_description
1 polymer ?
#
loop_
_entity_poly.entity_id
_entity_poly.type
_entity_poly.pdbx_seq_one_letter_code
_entity_poly.pdbx_strand_id
1 'polypeptide(L)'
;MKDIDYYDIEVKLIDGSIIIFKDIIFKHHGDKLKKLLNEDVALACKLISKVDKNNKTYYQIFLTLDLEYGKRLNENIETGTVALDFNNGHIDMTDIDSKGNLKNIKTIKYLTTGSKEENFQSLNKALDNVLKYAASVHKTIVIEDLDLSKSKNNSKYKEKILNKIFHNLPYSRYKQLIEYKCLEKNLKLIKVNPAFTSFIGTVKYSNLKLNSHIKASYVIGRRGMEFKECVPKQYKDLIPDNTNKFKQWSIVYKHLNK
;
A
#
# COMPACT_ATOMS: atom_id res chain seq x y z
N MET A 1 11.45 31.03 -2.83
CA MET A 1 10.10 30.84 -3.41
C MET A 1 10.28 29.89 -4.59
N LYS A 2 9.48 28.82 -4.72
CA LYS A 2 9.50 28.02 -5.95
C LYS A 2 8.82 28.86 -7.04
N ASP A 3 9.45 28.98 -8.18
CA ASP A 3 8.82 29.58 -9.36
C ASP A 3 7.59 28.75 -9.73
N ILE A 4 6.46 29.41 -9.89
CA ILE A 4 5.20 28.78 -10.29
C ILE A 4 5.10 28.95 -11.80
N ASP A 5 5.14 27.83 -12.53
CA ASP A 5 4.94 27.84 -13.98
C ASP A 5 3.44 27.93 -14.29
N TYR A 6 3.10 28.87 -15.18
CA TYR A 6 1.75 29.05 -15.73
C TYR A 6 1.71 28.49 -17.15
N TYR A 7 0.61 27.84 -17.49
CA TYR A 7 0.42 27.20 -18.78
C TYR A 7 -0.85 27.71 -19.45
N ASP A 8 -0.78 28.00 -20.74
CA ASP A 8 -1.94 28.18 -21.58
C ASP A 8 -2.22 26.87 -22.32
N ILE A 9 -3.47 26.40 -22.25
CA ILE A 9 -3.88 25.12 -22.82
C ILE A 9 -4.95 25.38 -23.88
N GLU A 10 -4.64 24.99 -25.10
CA GLU A 10 -5.60 25.01 -26.22
C GLU A 10 -6.22 23.62 -26.36
N VAL A 11 -7.55 23.57 -26.36
CA VAL A 11 -8.31 22.34 -26.58
C VAL A 11 -9.14 22.52 -27.86
N LYS A 12 -8.79 21.76 -28.90
CA LYS A 12 -9.57 21.69 -30.13
C LYS A 12 -10.71 20.70 -29.95
N LEU A 13 -11.95 21.19 -30.17
CA LEU A 13 -13.14 20.36 -30.08
C LEU A 13 -13.41 19.63 -31.41
N ILE A 14 -14.35 18.66 -31.36
CA ILE A 14 -14.71 17.84 -32.54
C ILE A 14 -15.30 18.68 -33.68
N ASP A 15 -15.99 19.77 -33.36
CA ASP A 15 -16.56 20.72 -34.32
C ASP A 15 -15.54 21.69 -34.94
N GLY A 16 -14.24 21.55 -34.52
CA GLY A 16 -13.14 22.39 -34.98
C GLY A 16 -12.97 23.69 -34.19
N SER A 17 -13.86 24.02 -33.27
CA SER A 17 -13.69 25.16 -32.36
C SER A 17 -12.54 24.94 -31.36
N ILE A 18 -11.93 26.05 -30.91
CA ILE A 18 -10.80 26.02 -29.95
C ILE A 18 -11.23 26.73 -28.68
N ILE A 19 -11.01 26.06 -27.56
CA ILE A 19 -11.15 26.63 -26.22
C ILE A 19 -9.75 26.84 -25.62
N ILE A 20 -9.46 28.06 -25.18
CA ILE A 20 -8.19 28.43 -24.57
C ILE A 20 -8.41 28.61 -23.06
N PHE A 21 -7.69 27.84 -22.26
CA PHE A 21 -7.60 27.99 -20.81
C PHE A 21 -6.29 28.67 -20.49
N LYS A 22 -6.35 29.86 -19.91
CA LYS A 22 -5.16 30.67 -19.55
C LYS A 22 -4.76 30.53 -18.11
N ASP A 23 -3.48 30.76 -17.83
CA ASP A 23 -2.91 30.85 -16.48
C ASP A 23 -3.14 29.58 -15.62
N ILE A 24 -3.12 28.41 -16.23
CA ILE A 24 -3.33 27.12 -15.54
C ILE A 24 -2.08 26.77 -14.74
N ILE A 25 -2.30 26.39 -13.47
CA ILE A 25 -1.24 25.92 -12.56
C ILE A 25 -1.45 24.44 -12.27
N PHE A 26 -0.44 23.61 -12.52
CA PHE A 26 -0.41 22.22 -12.08
C PHE A 26 0.31 22.11 -10.74
N LYS A 27 -0.46 21.92 -9.66
CA LYS A 27 0.06 21.86 -8.27
C LYS A 27 0.94 20.63 -7.98
N HIS A 28 0.81 19.60 -8.82
CA HIS A 28 1.52 18.33 -8.66
C HIS A 28 2.36 18.05 -9.90
N HIS A 29 3.59 17.61 -9.69
CA HIS A 29 4.52 17.22 -10.75
C HIS A 29 4.84 18.30 -11.81
N GLY A 30 4.73 19.59 -11.47
CA GLY A 30 5.01 20.70 -12.40
C GLY A 30 6.41 20.61 -13.03
N ASP A 31 7.45 20.34 -12.21
CA ASP A 31 8.83 20.19 -12.70
C ASP A 31 8.96 19.06 -13.75
N LYS A 32 8.24 17.95 -13.56
CA LYS A 32 8.22 16.81 -14.49
C LYS A 32 7.42 17.13 -15.75
N LEU A 33 6.30 17.83 -15.59
CA LEU A 33 5.51 18.32 -16.72
C LEU A 33 6.35 19.25 -17.62
N LYS A 34 7.05 20.21 -17.01
CA LYS A 34 7.94 21.13 -17.73
C LYS A 34 9.01 20.39 -18.53
N LYS A 35 9.63 19.35 -17.94
CA LYS A 35 10.60 18.52 -18.64
C LYS A 35 10.00 17.83 -19.86
N LEU A 36 8.84 17.15 -19.69
CA LEU A 36 8.18 16.44 -20.78
C LEU A 36 7.72 17.36 -21.92
N LEU A 37 7.24 18.57 -21.59
CA LEU A 37 6.88 19.58 -22.58
C LEU A 37 8.11 20.08 -23.37
N ASN A 38 9.26 20.22 -22.71
CA ASN A 38 10.50 20.58 -23.40
C ASN A 38 11.06 19.46 -24.30
N GLU A 39 10.65 18.22 -24.07
CA GLU A 39 11.01 17.04 -24.88
C GLU A 39 9.99 16.78 -25.98
N ASP A 40 9.00 17.66 -26.18
CA ASP A 40 7.90 17.58 -27.17
C ASP A 40 7.13 16.25 -27.11
N VAL A 41 6.90 15.75 -25.87
CA VAL A 41 6.21 14.50 -25.63
C VAL A 41 4.69 14.74 -25.66
N ALA A 42 3.98 13.94 -26.44
CA ALA A 42 2.51 13.97 -26.47
C ALA A 42 1.91 13.53 -25.13
N LEU A 43 1.03 14.35 -24.54
CA LEU A 43 0.38 14.07 -23.27
C LEU A 43 -1.10 13.79 -23.46
N ALA A 44 -1.62 12.76 -22.79
CA ALA A 44 -3.05 12.54 -22.75
C ALA A 44 -3.71 13.57 -21.80
N CYS A 45 -4.72 14.26 -22.31
CA CYS A 45 -5.49 15.27 -21.57
C CYS A 45 -6.94 14.83 -21.39
N LYS A 46 -7.47 15.01 -20.18
CA LYS A 46 -8.89 14.82 -19.88
C LYS A 46 -9.48 16.12 -19.35
N LEU A 47 -10.49 16.63 -20.05
CA LEU A 47 -11.27 17.80 -19.64
C LEU A 47 -12.61 17.35 -19.04
N ILE A 48 -12.95 17.86 -17.84
CA ILE A 48 -14.22 17.58 -17.18
C ILE A 48 -14.88 18.91 -16.84
N SER A 49 -16.14 19.10 -17.27
CA SER A 49 -16.98 20.19 -16.81
C SER A 49 -17.72 19.79 -15.53
N LYS A 50 -17.83 20.71 -14.60
CA LYS A 50 -18.58 20.55 -13.35
C LYS A 50 -19.35 21.83 -13.06
N VAL A 51 -20.45 21.70 -12.32
CA VAL A 51 -21.25 22.82 -11.84
C VAL A 51 -21.05 22.95 -10.34
N ASP A 52 -20.73 24.14 -9.84
CA ASP A 52 -20.61 24.41 -8.43
C ASP A 52 -21.97 24.60 -7.74
N LYS A 53 -21.95 24.82 -6.42
CA LYS A 53 -23.18 25.04 -5.63
C LYS A 53 -23.96 26.30 -6.01
N ASN A 54 -23.34 27.21 -6.76
CA ASN A 54 -23.93 28.47 -7.25
C ASN A 54 -24.35 28.38 -8.73
N ASN A 55 -24.48 27.17 -9.27
CA ASN A 55 -24.79 26.91 -10.69
C ASN A 55 -23.75 27.45 -11.67
N LYS A 56 -22.53 27.76 -11.23
CA LYS A 56 -21.45 28.20 -12.09
C LYS A 56 -20.68 27.01 -12.63
N THR A 57 -20.55 26.91 -13.96
CA THR A 57 -19.75 25.89 -14.61
C THR A 57 -18.26 26.20 -14.44
N TYR A 58 -17.49 25.20 -14.05
CA TYR A 58 -16.03 25.24 -14.04
C TYR A 58 -15.46 23.98 -14.69
N TYR A 59 -14.22 24.08 -15.16
CA TYR A 59 -13.54 22.99 -15.83
C TYR A 59 -12.36 22.50 -15.00
N GLN A 60 -12.15 21.19 -15.05
CA GLN A 60 -10.97 20.55 -14.48
C GLN A 60 -10.19 19.88 -15.60
N ILE A 61 -8.89 20.18 -15.66
CA ILE A 61 -7.97 19.64 -16.65
C ILE A 61 -7.05 18.65 -15.94
N PHE A 62 -6.98 17.44 -16.47
CA PHE A 62 -6.09 16.38 -15.98
C PHE A 62 -5.12 16.01 -17.10
N LEU A 63 -3.83 16.10 -16.82
CA LEU A 63 -2.78 15.59 -17.70
C LEU A 63 -2.28 14.25 -17.17
N THR A 64 -2.13 13.28 -18.06
CA THR A 64 -1.50 11.99 -17.73
C THR A 64 -0.03 12.09 -18.11
N LEU A 65 0.83 11.95 -17.12
CA LEU A 65 2.28 11.95 -17.29
C LEU A 65 2.78 10.51 -17.20
N ASP A 66 3.56 10.06 -18.17
CA ASP A 66 4.35 8.85 -18.04
C ASP A 66 5.64 9.22 -17.33
N LEU A 67 5.76 8.79 -16.08
CA LEU A 67 6.88 9.15 -15.22
C LEU A 67 7.85 7.98 -15.14
N GLU A 68 9.04 8.17 -15.69
CA GLU A 68 10.16 7.29 -15.40
C GLU A 68 10.63 7.52 -13.95
N TYR A 69 10.53 6.47 -13.15
CA TYR A 69 11.13 6.45 -11.83
C TYR A 69 12.54 5.87 -11.93
N GLY A 70 13.51 6.54 -11.28
CA GLY A 70 14.88 6.09 -11.22
C GLY A 70 15.03 4.68 -10.60
N LYS A 71 16.26 4.17 -10.56
CA LYS A 71 16.55 2.87 -9.95
C LYS A 71 16.03 2.82 -8.52
N ARG A 72 15.28 1.76 -8.17
CA ARG A 72 14.75 1.57 -6.82
C ARG A 72 15.88 1.43 -5.82
N LEU A 73 15.83 2.21 -4.72
CA LEU A 73 16.88 2.25 -3.70
C LEU A 73 17.12 0.89 -3.04
N ASN A 74 16.08 0.09 -2.89
CA ASN A 74 16.12 -1.18 -2.16
C ASN A 74 15.72 -2.35 -3.06
N GLU A 75 16.51 -2.60 -4.09
CA GLU A 75 16.31 -3.80 -4.92
C GLU A 75 16.73 -5.07 -4.18
N ASN A 76 17.59 -4.95 -3.17
CA ASN A 76 18.11 -6.05 -2.37
C ASN A 76 17.38 -6.16 -1.01
N ILE A 77 16.95 -7.38 -0.67
CA ILE A 77 16.40 -7.73 0.63
C ILE A 77 17.51 -7.90 1.68
N GLU A 78 18.77 -7.79 1.27
CA GLU A 78 19.94 -8.03 2.13
C GLU A 78 20.01 -7.13 3.36
N THR A 79 19.41 -5.94 3.30
CA THR A 79 19.31 -5.04 4.46
C THR A 79 18.16 -5.38 5.42
N GLY A 80 17.26 -6.27 5.00
CA GLY A 80 16.03 -6.60 5.72
C GLY A 80 14.80 -5.91 5.14
N THR A 81 13.71 -5.86 5.91
CA THR A 81 12.40 -5.36 5.45
C THR A 81 11.71 -4.50 6.48
N VAL A 82 10.87 -3.58 6.01
CA VAL A 82 9.84 -2.91 6.80
C VAL A 82 8.49 -3.49 6.39
N ALA A 83 7.84 -4.21 7.29
CA ALA A 83 6.58 -4.87 7.00
C ALA A 83 5.40 -4.15 7.63
N LEU A 84 4.23 -4.24 6.98
CA LEU A 84 3.02 -3.57 7.39
C LEU A 84 1.87 -4.56 7.53
N ASP A 85 1.21 -4.54 8.69
CA ASP A 85 -0.12 -5.11 8.88
C ASP A 85 -1.13 -3.96 8.93
N PHE A 86 -2.03 -3.95 7.96
CA PHE A 86 -2.99 -2.86 7.77
C PHE A 86 -4.30 -3.18 8.46
N ASN A 87 -4.68 -2.35 9.43
CA ASN A 87 -5.87 -2.51 10.24
C ASN A 87 -6.80 -1.29 10.18
N ASN A 88 -8.03 -1.43 10.65
CA ASN A 88 -8.94 -0.30 10.75
C ASN A 88 -8.44 0.71 11.79
N GLY A 89 -8.07 1.91 11.35
CA GLY A 89 -7.62 3.02 12.18
C GLY A 89 -6.12 3.00 12.54
N HIS A 90 -5.36 1.97 12.14
CA HIS A 90 -3.93 1.95 12.37
C HIS A 90 -3.17 1.03 11.40
N ILE A 91 -1.90 1.29 11.25
CA ILE A 91 -0.94 0.45 10.55
C ILE A 91 0.09 0.00 11.57
N ASP A 92 0.26 -1.32 11.74
CA ASP A 92 1.32 -1.88 12.56
C ASP A 92 2.54 -2.19 11.69
N MET A 93 3.65 -1.59 12.05
CA MET A 93 4.91 -1.64 11.32
C MET A 93 5.94 -2.41 12.13
N THR A 94 6.66 -3.31 11.47
CA THR A 94 7.86 -3.96 12.02
C THR A 94 9.05 -3.72 11.10
N ASP A 95 10.18 -3.36 11.70
CA ASP A 95 11.48 -3.29 11.04
C ASP A 95 12.25 -4.55 11.38
N ILE A 96 12.73 -5.26 10.36
CA ILE A 96 13.36 -6.58 10.47
C ILE A 96 14.72 -6.51 9.79
N ASP A 97 15.76 -7.05 10.43
CA ASP A 97 17.10 -7.11 9.85
C ASP A 97 17.24 -8.26 8.83
N SER A 98 18.38 -8.31 8.14
CA SER A 98 18.70 -9.34 7.15
C SER A 98 18.67 -10.77 7.69
N LYS A 99 18.84 -10.95 8.99
CA LYS A 99 18.78 -12.25 9.68
C LYS A 99 17.37 -12.62 10.14
N GLY A 100 16.37 -11.76 9.84
CA GLY A 100 14.99 -11.98 10.24
C GLY A 100 14.68 -11.62 11.69
N ASN A 101 15.54 -10.85 12.39
CA ASN A 101 15.30 -10.41 13.76
C ASN A 101 14.55 -9.08 13.78
N LEU A 102 13.65 -8.95 14.75
CA LEU A 102 12.90 -7.71 14.99
C LEU A 102 13.82 -6.62 15.54
N LYS A 103 13.87 -5.47 14.88
CA LYS A 103 14.70 -4.31 15.27
C LYS A 103 13.88 -3.18 15.86
N ASN A 104 12.73 -2.88 15.25
CA ASN A 104 11.86 -1.80 15.68
C ASN A 104 10.41 -2.12 15.39
N ILE A 105 9.51 -1.51 16.17
CA ILE A 105 8.05 -1.62 15.99
C ILE A 105 7.42 -0.25 16.11
N LYS A 106 6.36 -0.02 15.36
CA LYS A 106 5.58 1.21 15.46
C LYS A 106 4.13 0.98 15.04
N THR A 107 3.19 1.50 15.83
CA THR A 107 1.78 1.58 15.45
C THR A 107 1.48 3.02 15.03
N ILE A 108 1.06 3.21 13.80
CA ILE A 108 0.72 4.51 13.21
C ILE A 108 -0.79 4.61 13.06
N LYS A 109 -1.42 5.49 13.83
CA LYS A 109 -2.88 5.71 13.79
C LYS A 109 -3.27 6.59 12.62
N TYR A 110 -4.48 6.38 12.08
CA TYR A 110 -5.13 7.24 11.10
C TYR A 110 -6.65 7.30 11.38
N LEU A 111 -7.31 8.35 10.87
CA LEU A 111 -8.74 8.59 11.10
C LEU A 111 -9.60 7.62 10.29
N THR A 112 -10.71 7.17 10.91
CA THR A 112 -11.72 6.31 10.28
C THR A 112 -13.15 6.84 10.48
N THR A 113 -13.31 7.85 11.32
CA THR A 113 -14.62 8.41 11.74
C THR A 113 -14.95 9.73 11.06
N GLY A 114 -14.02 10.32 10.29
CA GLY A 114 -14.24 11.55 9.54
C GLY A 114 -14.94 11.29 8.20
N SER A 115 -15.04 12.33 7.38
CA SER A 115 -15.46 12.23 5.99
C SER A 115 -14.51 11.31 5.20
N LYS A 116 -14.97 10.81 4.04
CA LYS A 116 -14.13 9.95 3.18
C LYS A 116 -12.80 10.64 2.80
N GLU A 117 -12.83 11.94 2.59
CA GLU A 117 -11.66 12.73 2.22
C GLU A 117 -10.70 12.87 3.41
N GLU A 118 -11.20 13.22 4.59
CA GLU A 118 -10.37 13.33 5.81
C GLU A 118 -9.72 11.99 6.16
N ASN A 119 -10.49 10.88 6.10
CA ASN A 119 -9.97 9.54 6.34
C ASN A 119 -8.87 9.18 5.33
N PHE A 120 -9.08 9.51 4.04
CA PHE A 120 -8.09 9.28 2.99
C PHE A 120 -6.83 10.10 3.20
N GLN A 121 -6.94 11.38 3.52
CA GLN A 121 -5.79 12.25 3.80
C GLN A 121 -5.03 11.81 5.05
N SER A 122 -5.74 11.36 6.09
CA SER A 122 -5.12 10.83 7.30
C SER A 122 -4.33 9.55 7.02
N LEU A 123 -4.90 8.61 6.26
CA LEU A 123 -4.21 7.40 5.81
C LEU A 123 -3.00 7.74 4.94
N ASN A 124 -3.14 8.70 4.03
CA ASN A 124 -2.07 9.17 3.16
C ASN A 124 -0.86 9.66 3.97
N LYS A 125 -1.10 10.47 5.02
CA LYS A 125 -0.07 10.94 5.96
C LYS A 125 0.56 9.79 6.75
N ALA A 126 -0.25 8.82 7.19
CA ALA A 126 0.25 7.65 7.92
C ALA A 126 1.20 6.82 7.05
N LEU A 127 0.85 6.57 5.80
CA LEU A 127 1.71 5.89 4.83
C LEU A 127 2.99 6.68 4.53
N ASP A 128 2.91 8.00 4.38
CA ASP A 128 4.11 8.83 4.19
C ASP A 128 5.12 8.69 5.33
N ASN A 129 4.65 8.61 6.58
CA ASN A 129 5.50 8.40 7.74
C ASN A 129 6.21 7.05 7.70
N VAL A 130 5.48 5.99 7.32
CA VAL A 130 6.07 4.65 7.17
C VAL A 130 7.11 4.62 6.06
N LEU A 131 6.77 5.17 4.91
CA LEU A 131 7.66 5.14 3.74
C LEU A 131 8.90 6.03 3.92
N LYS A 132 8.76 7.15 4.62
CA LYS A 132 9.93 7.96 5.03
C LYS A 132 10.87 7.16 5.94
N TYR A 133 10.31 6.43 6.90
CA TYR A 133 11.12 5.54 7.76
C TYR A 133 11.80 4.45 6.93
N ALA A 134 11.09 3.72 6.08
CA ALA A 134 11.66 2.67 5.24
C ALA A 134 12.79 3.20 4.33
N ALA A 135 12.62 4.40 3.76
CA ALA A 135 13.64 5.07 2.97
C ALA A 135 14.88 5.41 3.81
N SER A 136 14.70 5.91 5.05
CA SER A 136 15.82 6.29 5.94
C SER A 136 16.65 5.09 6.39
N VAL A 137 16.05 3.90 6.48
CA VAL A 137 16.75 2.65 6.84
C VAL A 137 17.12 1.80 5.63
N HIS A 138 16.86 2.29 4.41
CA HIS A 138 17.14 1.60 3.15
C HIS A 138 16.56 0.18 3.10
N LYS A 139 15.27 0.00 3.43
CA LYS A 139 14.61 -1.31 3.48
C LYS A 139 13.40 -1.41 2.55
N THR A 140 13.23 -2.59 2.01
CA THR A 140 12.08 -2.96 1.19
C THR A 140 10.80 -2.97 2.03
N ILE A 141 9.70 -2.46 1.46
CA ILE A 141 8.36 -2.56 2.08
C ILE A 141 7.75 -3.92 1.77
N VAL A 142 7.15 -4.55 2.77
CA VAL A 142 6.40 -5.81 2.62
C VAL A 142 4.98 -5.64 3.13
N ILE A 143 3.99 -6.03 2.32
CA ILE A 143 2.57 -6.04 2.67
C ILE A 143 1.93 -7.38 2.31
N GLU A 144 0.75 -7.65 2.84
CA GLU A 144 -0.08 -8.76 2.38
C GLU A 144 -0.69 -8.49 1.00
N ASP A 145 -0.71 -9.51 0.14
CA ASP A 145 -1.48 -9.48 -1.11
C ASP A 145 -2.91 -9.94 -0.85
N LEU A 146 -3.73 -9.02 -0.38
CA LEU A 146 -5.16 -9.26 -0.14
C LEU A 146 -5.93 -9.12 -1.47
N ASP A 147 -5.68 -10.00 -2.44
CA ASP A 147 -6.45 -10.03 -3.68
C ASP A 147 -7.86 -10.56 -3.43
N LEU A 148 -8.82 -9.64 -3.34
CA LEU A 148 -10.23 -9.94 -3.13
C LEU A 148 -10.92 -10.55 -4.36
N SER A 149 -10.36 -10.35 -5.55
CA SER A 149 -10.95 -10.87 -6.80
C SER A 149 -10.88 -12.38 -6.89
N LYS A 150 -9.87 -13.00 -6.27
CA LYS A 150 -9.68 -14.48 -6.24
C LYS A 150 -10.47 -15.17 -5.14
N SER A 151 -11.12 -14.45 -4.23
CA SER A 151 -11.81 -15.04 -3.07
C SER A 151 -13.28 -15.37 -3.32
N LYS A 152 -13.75 -15.36 -4.57
CA LYS A 152 -15.17 -15.69 -4.90
C LYS A 152 -15.64 -17.06 -4.41
N ASN A 153 -14.75 -17.95 -4.01
CA ASN A 153 -15.09 -19.31 -3.62
C ASN A 153 -14.91 -19.68 -2.14
N ASN A 154 -14.49 -18.79 -1.24
CA ASN A 154 -14.35 -19.16 0.17
C ASN A 154 -14.64 -18.02 1.14
N SER A 155 -15.84 -18.14 1.69
CA SER A 155 -16.36 -17.66 2.97
C SER A 155 -16.85 -16.21 3.05
N LYS A 156 -18.16 -16.10 3.21
CA LYS A 156 -18.92 -14.97 3.78
C LYS A 156 -18.26 -14.37 5.04
N TYR A 157 -17.38 -15.10 5.70
CA TYR A 157 -16.66 -14.67 6.90
C TYR A 157 -15.49 -13.71 6.58
N LYS A 158 -14.68 -14.01 5.56
CA LYS A 158 -13.61 -13.12 5.10
C LYS A 158 -14.16 -11.81 4.51
N GLU A 159 -15.23 -11.93 3.75
CA GLU A 159 -15.92 -10.78 3.18
C GLU A 159 -16.50 -9.85 4.26
N LYS A 160 -17.07 -10.41 5.34
CA LYS A 160 -17.56 -9.64 6.49
C LYS A 160 -16.45 -8.91 7.24
N ILE A 161 -15.31 -9.55 7.48
CA ILE A 161 -14.16 -8.92 8.16
C ILE A 161 -13.55 -7.84 7.29
N LEU A 162 -13.32 -8.12 6.00
CA LEU A 162 -12.77 -7.15 5.07
C LEU A 162 -13.73 -5.97 4.84
N ASN A 163 -15.03 -6.22 4.71
CA ASN A 163 -16.03 -5.16 4.62
C ASN A 163 -16.09 -4.32 5.91
N LYS A 164 -15.95 -4.93 7.09
CA LYS A 164 -15.92 -4.23 8.37
C LYS A 164 -14.66 -3.36 8.53
N ILE A 165 -13.51 -3.83 8.03
CA ILE A 165 -12.24 -3.10 8.06
C ILE A 165 -12.24 -1.96 7.03
N PHE A 166 -12.84 -2.19 5.85
CA PHE A 166 -12.75 -1.27 4.70
C PHE A 166 -14.07 -0.55 4.37
N HIS A 167 -15.05 -0.53 5.27
CA HIS A 167 -16.35 0.10 5.04
C HIS A 167 -16.25 1.56 4.57
N ASN A 168 -15.16 2.25 4.90
CA ASN A 168 -14.94 3.67 4.56
C ASN A 168 -13.80 3.90 3.56
N LEU A 169 -13.00 2.90 3.24
CA LEU A 169 -11.93 3.00 2.25
C LEU A 169 -11.80 1.68 1.49
N PRO A 170 -12.10 1.63 0.19
CA PRO A 170 -11.91 0.41 -0.59
C PRO A 170 -10.45 -0.05 -0.52
N TYR A 171 -10.23 -1.31 -0.19
CA TYR A 171 -8.88 -1.90 -0.15
C TYR A 171 -8.10 -1.67 -1.46
N SER A 172 -8.79 -1.66 -2.58
CA SER A 172 -8.20 -1.33 -3.89
C SER A 172 -7.52 0.04 -3.90
N ARG A 173 -8.11 1.05 -3.24
CA ARG A 173 -7.49 2.39 -3.12
C ARG A 173 -6.25 2.38 -2.23
N TYR A 174 -6.26 1.62 -1.12
CA TYR A 174 -5.07 1.46 -0.28
C TYR A 174 -3.93 0.81 -1.05
N LYS A 175 -4.22 -0.30 -1.76
CA LYS A 175 -3.23 -1.01 -2.57
C LYS A 175 -2.62 -0.09 -3.64
N GLN A 176 -3.46 0.61 -4.40
CA GLN A 176 -3.00 1.58 -5.40
C GLN A 176 -2.18 2.72 -4.77
N LEU A 177 -2.61 3.24 -3.63
CA LEU A 177 -1.92 4.32 -2.94
C LEU A 177 -0.53 3.92 -2.47
N ILE A 178 -0.36 2.74 -1.85
CA ILE A 178 0.94 2.28 -1.39
C ILE A 178 1.86 1.94 -2.56
N GLU A 179 1.33 1.33 -3.63
CA GLU A 179 2.08 1.06 -4.86
C GLU A 179 2.62 2.36 -5.47
N TYR A 180 1.74 3.34 -5.67
CA TYR A 180 2.12 4.65 -6.19
C TYR A 180 3.18 5.34 -5.32
N LYS A 181 2.96 5.38 -4.01
CA LYS A 181 3.90 6.02 -3.08
C LYS A 181 5.26 5.32 -3.00
N CYS A 182 5.29 4.01 -3.09
CA CYS A 182 6.55 3.26 -3.17
C CYS A 182 7.31 3.60 -4.46
N LEU A 183 6.61 3.69 -5.59
CA LEU A 183 7.21 4.14 -6.86
C LEU A 183 7.73 5.57 -6.73
N GLU A 184 6.93 6.51 -6.23
CA GLU A 184 7.32 7.91 -6.04
C GLU A 184 8.58 8.07 -5.18
N LYS A 185 8.76 7.21 -4.18
CA LYS A 185 9.91 7.24 -3.27
C LYS A 185 11.04 6.30 -3.65
N ASN A 186 10.97 5.68 -4.83
CA ASN A 186 11.93 4.67 -5.30
C ASN A 186 12.13 3.51 -4.31
N LEU A 187 11.07 3.10 -3.61
CA LEU A 187 11.07 1.97 -2.70
C LEU A 187 10.54 0.72 -3.37
N LYS A 188 11.21 -0.42 -3.13
CA LYS A 188 10.68 -1.72 -3.54
C LYS A 188 9.50 -2.12 -2.67
N LEU A 189 8.44 -2.63 -3.28
CA LEU A 189 7.28 -3.21 -2.62
C LEU A 189 7.18 -4.70 -2.94
N ILE A 190 7.12 -5.51 -1.89
CA ILE A 190 6.88 -6.95 -1.98
C ILE A 190 5.48 -7.26 -1.42
N LYS A 191 4.72 -8.06 -2.13
CA LYS A 191 3.42 -8.57 -1.69
C LYS A 191 3.53 -10.04 -1.37
N VAL A 192 3.03 -10.44 -0.20
CA VAL A 192 3.09 -11.82 0.28
C VAL A 192 1.71 -12.41 0.48
N ASN A 193 1.62 -13.73 0.38
CA ASN A 193 0.36 -14.44 0.64
C ASN A 193 -0.11 -14.18 2.09
N PRO A 194 -1.35 -13.74 2.33
CA PRO A 194 -1.87 -13.39 3.65
C PRO A 194 -2.22 -14.59 4.54
N ALA A 195 -2.19 -15.81 3.99
CA ALA A 195 -2.67 -16.98 4.71
C ALA A 195 -1.90 -17.25 6.00
N PHE A 196 -2.63 -17.29 7.11
CA PHE A 196 -2.13 -17.61 8.45
C PHE A 196 -1.11 -16.64 9.05
N THR A 197 -0.88 -15.46 8.52
CA THR A 197 0.10 -14.50 9.07
C THR A 197 -0.18 -14.16 10.53
N SER A 198 -1.39 -13.75 10.86
CA SER A 198 -1.80 -13.46 12.23
C SER A 198 -1.77 -14.70 13.12
N PHE A 199 -2.20 -15.84 12.61
CA PHE A 199 -2.19 -17.10 13.35
C PHE A 199 -0.75 -17.57 13.67
N ILE A 200 0.14 -17.56 12.68
CA ILE A 200 1.56 -17.87 12.87
C ILE A 200 2.16 -16.89 13.89
N GLY A 201 1.87 -15.60 13.78
CA GLY A 201 2.30 -14.58 14.72
C GLY A 201 1.90 -14.90 16.16
N THR A 202 0.66 -15.30 16.38
CA THR A 202 0.14 -15.64 17.70
C THR A 202 0.74 -16.94 18.26
N VAL A 203 0.83 -17.99 17.44
CA VAL A 203 1.25 -19.32 17.89
C VAL A 203 2.78 -19.43 18.05
N LYS A 204 3.51 -19.02 17.01
CA LYS A 204 4.97 -19.19 16.99
C LYS A 204 5.71 -18.16 17.84
N TYR A 205 5.22 -16.94 17.87
CA TYR A 205 5.82 -15.80 18.56
C TYR A 205 5.04 -15.43 19.84
N SER A 206 4.41 -16.41 20.48
CA SER A 206 3.66 -16.24 21.73
C SER A 206 4.50 -15.65 22.86
N ASN A 207 5.79 -15.99 22.90
CA ASN A 207 6.75 -15.48 23.90
C ASN A 207 7.08 -13.99 23.73
N LEU A 208 6.86 -13.40 22.56
CA LEU A 208 7.02 -11.97 22.37
C LEU A 208 5.84 -11.24 23.02
N LYS A 209 6.14 -10.33 23.96
CA LYS A 209 5.14 -9.49 24.64
C LYS A 209 4.64 -8.37 23.72
N LEU A 210 4.10 -8.75 22.55
CA LEU A 210 3.62 -7.85 21.51
C LEU A 210 2.14 -8.14 21.20
N ASN A 211 1.41 -7.16 20.71
CA ASN A 211 0.04 -7.38 20.24
C ASN A 211 0.01 -8.28 19.00
N SER A 212 -1.16 -8.83 18.66
CA SER A 212 -1.35 -9.77 17.55
C SER A 212 -1.02 -9.15 16.19
N HIS A 213 -1.31 -7.87 16.00
CA HIS A 213 -1.08 -7.17 14.73
C HIS A 213 0.41 -6.91 14.49
N ILE A 214 1.16 -6.52 15.52
CA ILE A 214 2.62 -6.44 15.41
C ILE A 214 3.24 -7.80 15.10
N LYS A 215 2.75 -8.88 15.75
CA LYS A 215 3.21 -10.25 15.44
C LYS A 215 2.86 -10.66 14.00
N ALA A 216 1.68 -10.26 13.49
CA ALA A 216 1.30 -10.47 12.09
C ALA A 216 2.24 -9.71 11.14
N SER A 217 2.47 -8.43 11.39
CA SER A 217 3.43 -7.62 10.63
C SER A 217 4.83 -8.25 10.61
N TYR A 218 5.30 -8.79 11.75
CA TYR A 218 6.58 -9.48 11.83
C TYR A 218 6.63 -10.73 10.92
N VAL A 219 5.56 -11.53 10.89
CA VAL A 219 5.47 -12.71 10.00
C VAL A 219 5.41 -12.26 8.54
N ILE A 220 4.68 -11.19 8.22
CA ILE A 220 4.61 -10.61 6.87
C ILE A 220 6.01 -10.26 6.36
N GLY A 221 6.80 -9.55 7.15
CA GLY A 221 8.15 -9.14 6.76
C GLY A 221 9.10 -10.32 6.58
N ARG A 222 9.10 -11.27 7.50
CA ARG A 222 9.88 -12.50 7.38
C ARG A 222 9.51 -13.30 6.14
N ARG A 223 8.21 -13.37 5.81
CA ARG A 223 7.73 -14.03 4.60
C ARG A 223 8.20 -13.31 3.33
N GLY A 224 8.26 -11.97 3.34
CA GLY A 224 8.83 -11.18 2.25
C GLY A 224 10.32 -11.44 2.02
N MET A 225 11.03 -11.89 3.04
CA MET A 225 12.42 -12.31 3.00
C MET A 225 12.56 -13.83 2.77
N GLU A 226 11.49 -14.53 2.41
CA GLU A 226 11.42 -15.97 2.14
C GLU A 226 11.74 -16.87 3.35
N PHE A 227 11.72 -16.32 4.57
CA PHE A 227 11.84 -17.15 5.77
C PHE A 227 10.64 -18.11 5.88
N LYS A 228 10.96 -19.40 5.98
CA LYS A 228 9.96 -20.45 6.16
C LYS A 228 9.62 -20.60 7.64
N GLU A 229 8.40 -20.18 8.00
CA GLU A 229 7.91 -20.32 9.37
C GLU A 229 7.61 -21.80 9.69
N CYS A 230 8.45 -22.40 10.56
CA CYS A 230 8.22 -23.77 11.01
C CYS A 230 7.18 -23.81 12.13
N VAL A 231 6.35 -24.84 12.14
CA VAL A 231 5.44 -25.14 13.23
C VAL A 231 6.23 -25.43 14.51
N PRO A 232 5.81 -24.92 15.70
CA PRO A 232 6.43 -25.22 16.97
C PRO A 232 6.48 -26.72 17.27
N LYS A 233 7.51 -27.14 18.00
CA LYS A 233 7.78 -28.57 18.29
C LYS A 233 6.57 -29.28 18.90
N GLN A 234 5.82 -28.62 19.78
CA GLN A 234 4.65 -29.14 20.47
C GLN A 234 3.48 -29.57 19.57
N TYR A 235 3.49 -29.14 18.30
CA TYR A 235 2.46 -29.50 17.32
C TYR A 235 2.99 -30.41 16.21
N LYS A 236 4.24 -30.85 16.29
CA LYS A 236 4.84 -31.68 15.23
C LYS A 236 4.15 -33.02 15.06
N ASP A 237 3.73 -33.64 16.16
CA ASP A 237 3.06 -34.95 16.15
C ASP A 237 1.69 -34.93 15.48
N LEU A 238 1.11 -33.74 15.27
CA LEU A 238 -0.13 -33.57 14.53
C LEU A 238 0.06 -33.59 13.00
N ILE A 239 1.31 -33.52 12.54
CA ILE A 239 1.62 -33.24 11.14
C ILE A 239 2.12 -34.52 10.47
N PRO A 240 1.39 -35.06 9.47
CA PRO A 240 1.87 -36.20 8.68
C PRO A 240 3.17 -35.84 7.95
N ASP A 241 3.99 -36.88 7.74
CA ASP A 241 5.21 -36.76 6.96
C ASP A 241 4.95 -36.19 5.56
N ASN A 242 5.95 -35.56 4.97
CA ASN A 242 5.91 -34.96 3.63
C ASN A 242 4.83 -33.88 3.42
N THR A 243 4.30 -33.32 4.51
CA THR A 243 3.29 -32.23 4.42
C THR A 243 3.98 -30.89 4.14
N ASN A 244 3.52 -30.15 3.11
CA ASN A 244 4.04 -28.81 2.82
C ASN A 244 3.70 -27.79 3.93
N LYS A 245 4.47 -26.71 4.05
CA LYS A 245 4.37 -25.72 5.15
C LYS A 245 2.98 -25.10 5.30
N PHE A 246 2.32 -24.77 4.19
CA PHE A 246 0.96 -24.23 4.23
C PHE A 246 -0.03 -25.20 4.86
N LYS A 247 0.02 -26.47 4.44
CA LYS A 247 -0.84 -27.53 4.96
C LYS A 247 -0.53 -27.87 6.42
N GLN A 248 0.75 -27.79 6.85
CA GLN A 248 1.15 -27.91 8.26
C GLN A 248 0.42 -26.87 9.12
N TRP A 249 0.47 -25.61 8.75
CA TRP A 249 -0.20 -24.55 9.48
C TRP A 249 -1.73 -24.66 9.43
N SER A 250 -2.30 -25.15 8.34
CA SER A 250 -3.73 -25.43 8.23
C SER A 250 -4.19 -26.51 9.22
N ILE A 251 -3.36 -27.56 9.43
CA ILE A 251 -3.64 -28.64 10.40
C ILE A 251 -3.63 -28.08 11.83
N VAL A 252 -2.60 -27.32 12.19
CA VAL A 252 -2.49 -26.69 13.52
C VAL A 252 -3.64 -25.72 13.74
N TYR A 253 -4.00 -24.92 12.73
CA TYR A 253 -5.15 -24.00 12.80
C TYR A 253 -6.45 -24.72 13.10
N LYS A 254 -6.73 -25.83 12.42
CA LYS A 254 -7.92 -26.64 12.66
C LYS A 254 -7.91 -27.33 14.02
N HIS A 255 -6.74 -27.70 14.53
CA HIS A 255 -6.61 -28.32 15.84
C HIS A 255 -6.91 -27.33 16.98
N LEU A 256 -6.41 -26.09 16.87
CA LEU A 256 -6.57 -25.06 17.91
C LEU A 256 -7.89 -24.29 17.87
N ASN A 257 -8.69 -24.46 16.81
CA ASN A 257 -10.00 -23.80 16.65
C ASN A 257 -11.16 -24.81 16.57
N LYS A 258 -10.95 -26.02 17.09
CA LYS A 258 -12.00 -26.96 17.42
C LYS A 258 -12.58 -26.61 18.79
#